data_151cd5a6a633c51d1cb3c599e237977b
#
_entry.id   151cd5a6a633c51d1cb3c599e237977b
#
_cell.length_a   1.000
_cell.length_b   1.000
_cell.length_c   1.000
_cell.angle_alpha   90.00
_cell.angle_beta   90.00
_cell.angle_gamma   90.00
#
_symmetry.space_group_name_H-M   'P 1'
#
loop_
_entity.id
_entity.type
_entity.pdbx_description
1 polymer ?
#
loop_
_entity_poly.entity_id
_entity_poly.type
_entity_poly.pdbx_seq_one_letter_code
_entity_poly.pdbx_strand_id
1 'polypeptide(L)'
;MKVSILTREYPPSIYGGAGVHVAQLVPHLRRLVDVDVQCMGEPRDGATAHREDFPAGANPALRVFGADLSMVAAIDEDVDLVHSHTWYANLAGMLTGIYRDVPHVVSAHSLEPFRPWKAEQLGGGYRLSSWAERSAYEAADAIIAVSDGMRKDVLSAYPQLDPNTVHVVRNGVDTEEFHPVDETDVCARIGMDPQAPSVVFVGRITRQKGLVHLVRAALELGPDTQVVLLAGAADTPQIAAEFDAAFTDLKAARKAPVLRVEQMLPRADVRQVLSAATVFACPSVYEPLGIVNLEAMACATPVVASAVGGIPEVVVDGQTGYLVDGVPTDSATPDEVARFRSSFAERINTITRDAQL
;
A
#
# COMPACT_ATOMS: atom_id res chain seq x y z
N MET A 1 4.81 -18.38 23.95
CA MET A 1 5.70 -17.70 22.98
C MET A 1 5.34 -16.23 22.99
N LYS A 2 6.32 -15.37 23.20
CA LYS A 2 6.18 -13.90 23.21
C LYS A 2 6.85 -13.32 21.97
N VAL A 3 6.07 -12.63 21.16
CA VAL A 3 6.53 -12.03 19.90
C VAL A 3 6.50 -10.51 20.02
N SER A 4 7.61 -9.83 19.70
CA SER A 4 7.64 -8.39 19.59
C SER A 4 7.50 -7.98 18.12
N ILE A 5 6.39 -7.29 17.80
CA ILE A 5 6.12 -6.74 16.48
C ILE A 5 6.70 -5.33 16.41
N LEU A 6 7.61 -5.12 15.46
CA LEU A 6 8.29 -3.85 15.25
C LEU A 6 7.75 -3.18 13.99
N THR A 7 7.19 -1.99 14.12
CA THR A 7 6.55 -1.30 13.00
C THR A 7 6.72 0.21 13.09
N ARG A 8 6.64 0.90 11.96
CA ARG A 8 6.54 2.36 11.98
C ARG A 8 5.16 2.81 12.45
N GLU A 9 4.11 2.18 11.94
CA GLU A 9 2.72 2.64 12.03
C GLU A 9 1.89 1.67 12.85
N TYR A 10 1.10 2.22 13.77
CA TYR A 10 0.11 1.45 14.53
C TYR A 10 -1.09 2.38 14.88
N PRO A 11 -2.31 1.88 15.03
CA PRO A 11 -3.47 2.70 15.35
C PRO A 11 -3.24 3.64 16.56
N PRO A 12 -3.81 4.86 16.54
CA PRO A 12 -4.68 5.43 15.50
C PRO A 12 -3.91 6.06 14.32
N SER A 13 -2.59 6.09 14.34
CA SER A 13 -1.75 6.76 13.33
C SER A 13 -1.30 5.77 12.27
N ILE A 14 -2.11 5.59 11.24
CA ILE A 14 -1.81 4.74 10.08
C ILE A 14 -1.73 5.62 8.84
N TYR A 15 -0.69 5.42 8.03
CA TYR A 15 -0.44 6.16 6.81
C TYR A 15 -0.42 5.29 5.55
N GLY A 16 -0.02 4.02 5.66
CA GLY A 16 0.18 3.14 4.52
C GLY A 16 -0.30 1.70 4.72
N GLY A 17 -0.23 0.91 3.64
CA GLY A 17 -0.70 -0.49 3.64
C GLY A 17 -0.01 -1.39 4.66
N ALA A 18 1.28 -1.14 4.98
CA ALA A 18 1.99 -1.90 6.00
C ALA A 18 1.40 -1.66 7.40
N GLY A 19 1.04 -0.40 7.72
CA GLY A 19 0.36 -0.06 8.98
C GLY A 19 -1.03 -0.69 9.07
N VAL A 20 -1.80 -0.69 7.97
CA VAL A 20 -3.09 -1.40 7.89
C VAL A 20 -2.90 -2.89 8.14
N HIS A 21 -1.91 -3.52 7.48
CA HIS A 21 -1.59 -4.93 7.67
C HIS A 21 -1.28 -5.26 9.14
N VAL A 22 -0.38 -4.50 9.78
CA VAL A 22 -0.02 -4.74 11.19
C VAL A 22 -1.22 -4.53 12.12
N ALA A 23 -2.03 -3.51 11.87
CA ALA A 23 -3.25 -3.24 12.65
C ALA A 23 -4.25 -4.41 12.60
N GLN A 24 -4.34 -5.09 11.45
CA GLN A 24 -5.20 -6.26 11.28
C GLN A 24 -4.52 -7.55 11.81
N LEU A 25 -3.22 -7.71 11.61
CA LEU A 25 -2.48 -8.91 12.01
C LEU A 25 -2.43 -9.07 13.54
N VAL A 26 -2.12 -8.00 14.26
CA VAL A 26 -1.90 -8.06 15.71
C VAL A 26 -3.08 -8.62 16.51
N PRO A 27 -4.35 -8.21 16.28
CA PRO A 27 -5.50 -8.81 16.97
C PRO A 27 -5.63 -10.31 16.75
N HIS A 28 -5.30 -10.80 15.54
CA HIS A 28 -5.35 -12.23 15.24
C HIS A 28 -4.19 -12.99 15.89
N LEU A 29 -2.97 -12.43 15.88
CA LEU A 29 -1.82 -13.03 16.56
C LEU A 29 -2.01 -13.12 18.08
N ARG A 30 -2.60 -12.09 18.71
CA ARG A 30 -2.91 -12.07 20.15
C ARG A 30 -3.85 -13.18 20.61
N ARG A 31 -4.57 -13.82 19.70
CA ARG A 31 -5.38 -15.03 20.00
C ARG A 31 -4.54 -16.30 20.09
N LEU A 32 -3.32 -16.27 19.58
CA LEU A 32 -2.46 -17.45 19.43
C LEU A 32 -1.21 -17.38 20.31
N VAL A 33 -0.66 -16.18 20.48
CA VAL A 33 0.61 -15.92 21.19
C VAL A 33 0.53 -14.60 21.94
N ASP A 34 1.46 -14.40 22.88
CA ASP A 34 1.65 -13.11 23.53
C ASP A 34 2.32 -12.13 22.55
N VAL A 35 1.71 -10.96 22.33
CA VAL A 35 2.20 -9.98 21.35
C VAL A 35 2.41 -8.63 22.01
N ASP A 36 3.67 -8.22 22.04
CA ASP A 36 4.10 -6.87 22.28
C ASP A 36 4.24 -6.11 20.98
N VAL A 37 3.88 -4.83 20.95
CA VAL A 37 4.00 -3.97 19.77
C VAL A 37 4.88 -2.77 20.08
N GLN A 38 5.95 -2.63 19.32
CA GLN A 38 6.85 -1.47 19.35
C GLN A 38 6.58 -0.64 18.09
N CYS A 39 6.18 0.64 18.23
CA CYS A 39 5.87 1.48 17.07
C CYS A 39 6.46 2.88 17.19
N MET A 40 6.55 3.60 16.07
CA MET A 40 7.05 4.98 16.07
C MET A 40 5.93 5.98 16.38
N GLY A 41 6.30 7.13 16.93
CA GLY A 41 5.45 8.29 17.14
C GLY A 41 5.03 8.52 18.59
N GLU A 42 3.84 9.10 18.79
CA GLU A 42 3.35 9.47 20.12
C GLU A 42 2.77 8.26 20.88
N PRO A 43 2.76 8.33 22.24
CA PRO A 43 2.16 7.29 23.09
C PRO A 43 0.71 6.94 22.70
N ARG A 44 0.39 5.65 22.74
CA ARG A 44 -0.93 5.12 22.34
C ARG A 44 -1.25 3.82 23.07
N ASP A 45 -2.52 3.47 23.11
CA ASP A 45 -2.97 2.24 23.72
C ASP A 45 -2.51 1.00 22.92
N GLY A 46 -2.13 -0.04 23.63
CA GLY A 46 -1.81 -1.35 23.04
C GLY A 46 -0.46 -1.45 22.35
N ALA A 47 0.40 -0.42 22.43
CA ALA A 47 1.76 -0.44 21.90
C ALA A 47 2.69 0.47 22.70
N THR A 48 3.97 0.12 22.73
CA THR A 48 5.06 1.00 23.18
C THR A 48 5.49 1.91 22.04
N ALA A 49 5.43 3.22 22.27
CA ALA A 49 5.71 4.20 21.22
C ALA A 49 7.11 4.82 21.39
N HIS A 50 7.81 4.95 20.28
CA HIS A 50 9.17 5.49 20.21
C HIS A 50 9.19 6.76 19.36
N ARG A 51 9.62 7.87 19.93
CA ARG A 51 9.72 9.13 19.20
C ARG A 51 10.94 9.13 18.27
N GLU A 52 10.77 9.75 17.12
CA GLU A 52 11.87 10.03 16.19
C GLU A 52 12.69 11.26 16.72
N ASP A 53 13.11 11.21 17.99
CA ASP A 53 13.83 12.30 18.65
C ASP A 53 15.30 12.29 18.19
N PHE A 54 15.65 13.30 17.39
CA PHE A 54 16.99 13.50 16.85
C PHE A 54 17.25 15.01 16.69
N PRO A 55 18.52 15.46 16.63
CA PRO A 55 18.82 16.88 16.46
C PRO A 55 18.05 17.55 15.32
N ALA A 56 17.65 18.80 15.54
CA ALA A 56 16.93 19.57 14.53
C ALA A 56 17.72 19.62 13.21
N GLY A 57 17.03 19.39 12.09
CA GLY A 57 17.64 19.34 10.76
C GLY A 57 18.28 18.00 10.38
N ALA A 58 18.26 16.98 11.24
CA ALA A 58 18.72 15.64 10.88
C ALA A 58 17.88 15.04 9.75
N ASN A 59 18.54 14.28 8.88
CA ASN A 59 17.86 13.55 7.80
C ASN A 59 16.79 12.60 8.38
N PRO A 60 15.60 12.47 7.76
CA PRO A 60 14.54 11.59 8.24
C PRO A 60 14.99 10.15 8.50
N ALA A 61 15.89 9.58 7.70
CA ALA A 61 16.40 8.22 7.93
C ALA A 61 17.20 8.09 9.24
N LEU A 62 17.92 9.14 9.66
CA LEU A 62 18.62 9.13 10.94
C LEU A 62 17.67 9.20 12.12
N ARG A 63 16.54 9.91 11.98
CA ARG A 63 15.50 9.96 13.00
C ARG A 63 14.86 8.59 13.21
N VAL A 64 14.61 7.88 12.12
CA VAL A 64 14.12 6.49 12.14
C VAL A 64 15.09 5.61 12.92
N PHE A 65 16.39 5.67 12.65
CA PHE A 65 17.39 4.89 13.38
C PHE A 65 17.44 5.20 14.88
N GLY A 66 17.19 6.46 15.25
CA GLY A 66 17.04 6.84 16.66
C GLY A 66 15.87 6.12 17.35
N ALA A 67 14.72 6.04 16.68
CA ALA A 67 13.57 5.28 17.17
C ALA A 67 13.85 3.77 17.20
N ASP A 68 14.55 3.23 16.20
CA ASP A 68 14.96 1.82 16.17
C ASP A 68 15.80 1.44 17.38
N LEU A 69 16.80 2.25 17.74
CA LEU A 69 17.63 2.04 18.94
C LEU A 69 16.81 2.10 20.22
N SER A 70 15.82 2.98 20.28
CA SER A 70 14.89 3.06 21.41
C SER A 70 14.02 1.79 21.51
N MET A 71 13.56 1.23 20.36
CA MET A 71 12.83 -0.05 20.32
C MET A 71 13.68 -1.18 20.88
N VAL A 72 14.94 -1.34 20.41
CA VAL A 72 15.87 -2.37 20.90
C VAL A 72 16.04 -2.32 22.42
N ALA A 73 16.14 -1.12 22.99
CA ALA A 73 16.31 -0.91 24.43
C ALA A 73 15.04 -1.25 25.24
N ALA A 74 13.86 -1.14 24.63
CA ALA A 74 12.57 -1.32 25.31
C ALA A 74 12.01 -2.73 25.21
N ILE A 75 12.52 -3.57 24.31
CA ILE A 75 12.05 -4.97 24.14
C ILE A 75 12.44 -5.77 25.38
N ASP A 76 11.46 -6.48 25.92
CA ASP A 76 11.62 -7.31 27.11
C ASP A 76 12.68 -8.41 26.94
N GLU A 77 13.29 -8.83 28.07
CA GLU A 77 14.31 -9.85 28.06
C GLU A 77 13.78 -11.27 27.76
N ASP A 78 12.49 -11.50 27.98
CA ASP A 78 11.80 -12.77 27.78
C ASP A 78 11.13 -12.91 26.41
N VAL A 79 11.48 -12.04 25.45
CA VAL A 79 11.00 -12.16 24.07
C VAL A 79 11.54 -13.43 23.42
N ASP A 80 10.68 -14.19 22.74
CA ASP A 80 11.07 -15.41 22.02
C ASP A 80 11.39 -15.16 20.53
N LEU A 81 10.85 -14.09 19.95
CA LEU A 81 10.98 -13.76 18.53
C LEU A 81 10.68 -12.27 18.29
N VAL A 82 11.43 -11.65 17.39
CA VAL A 82 11.14 -10.31 16.88
C VAL A 82 10.70 -10.36 15.42
N HIS A 83 9.64 -9.60 15.10
CA HIS A 83 9.08 -9.55 13.75
C HIS A 83 8.98 -8.10 13.29
N SER A 84 9.81 -7.72 12.32
CA SER A 84 9.86 -6.34 11.82
C SER A 84 9.13 -6.16 10.49
N HIS A 85 8.54 -4.96 10.34
CA HIS A 85 7.76 -4.57 9.16
C HIS A 85 8.35 -3.32 8.53
N THR A 86 8.79 -3.42 7.27
CA THR A 86 9.43 -2.37 6.47
C THR A 86 10.81 -1.93 6.99
N TRP A 87 11.58 -1.25 6.14
CA TRP A 87 12.91 -0.75 6.49
C TRP A 87 12.90 0.18 7.72
N TYR A 88 11.75 0.79 8.03
CA TYR A 88 11.59 1.68 9.18
C TYR A 88 11.79 0.99 10.53
N ALA A 89 11.62 -0.33 10.61
CA ALA A 89 11.80 -1.09 11.84
C ALA A 89 12.76 -2.28 11.65
N ASN A 90 13.27 -2.48 10.45
CA ASN A 90 14.14 -3.61 10.14
C ASN A 90 15.46 -3.54 10.89
N LEU A 91 16.02 -2.34 11.10
CA LEU A 91 17.25 -2.17 11.89
C LEU A 91 17.02 -2.56 13.34
N ALA A 92 15.89 -2.18 13.94
CA ALA A 92 15.55 -2.58 15.31
C ALA A 92 15.42 -4.11 15.42
N GLY A 93 14.75 -4.76 14.45
CA GLY A 93 14.62 -6.22 14.42
C GLY A 93 15.96 -6.93 14.36
N MET A 94 16.81 -6.54 13.42
CA MET A 94 18.16 -7.09 13.27
C MET A 94 19.00 -6.91 14.52
N LEU A 95 19.04 -5.70 15.09
CA LEU A 95 19.84 -5.43 16.29
C LEU A 95 19.30 -6.18 17.51
N THR A 96 17.97 -6.33 17.65
CA THR A 96 17.39 -7.12 18.74
C THR A 96 17.74 -8.59 18.59
N GLY A 97 17.64 -9.16 17.39
CA GLY A 97 18.04 -10.54 17.11
C GLY A 97 19.49 -10.81 17.54
N ILE A 98 20.41 -9.90 17.16
CA ILE A 98 21.83 -10.00 17.55
C ILE A 98 22.02 -9.81 19.06
N TYR A 99 21.37 -8.80 19.66
CA TYR A 99 21.60 -8.42 21.06
C TYR A 99 20.97 -9.41 22.06
N ARG A 100 19.82 -9.99 21.72
CA ARG A 100 19.06 -10.91 22.58
C ARG A 100 19.27 -12.38 22.22
N ASP A 101 19.96 -12.67 21.11
CA ASP A 101 20.11 -14.03 20.55
C ASP A 101 18.76 -14.73 20.32
N VAL A 102 17.82 -13.99 19.68
CA VAL A 102 16.48 -14.46 19.34
C VAL A 102 16.23 -14.38 17.84
N PRO A 103 15.37 -15.25 17.27
CA PRO A 103 15.04 -15.21 15.84
C PRO A 103 14.45 -13.87 15.42
N HIS A 104 14.90 -13.40 14.25
CA HIS A 104 14.36 -12.23 13.58
C HIS A 104 13.62 -12.61 12.29
N VAL A 105 12.32 -12.28 12.24
CA VAL A 105 11.49 -12.43 11.05
C VAL A 105 11.25 -11.05 10.42
N VAL A 106 11.34 -10.97 9.08
CA VAL A 106 11.08 -9.75 8.32
C VAL A 106 9.85 -9.94 7.44
N SER A 107 8.88 -9.04 7.47
CA SER A 107 7.81 -8.97 6.46
C SER A 107 8.14 -7.96 5.37
N ALA A 108 8.21 -8.46 4.14
CA ALA A 108 8.46 -7.67 2.94
C ALA A 108 7.17 -7.07 2.39
N HIS A 109 6.89 -5.80 2.76
CA HIS A 109 5.74 -5.03 2.25
C HIS A 109 6.08 -4.14 1.05
N SER A 110 7.35 -3.89 0.81
CA SER A 110 7.92 -3.19 -0.34
C SER A 110 9.43 -3.32 -0.25
N LEU A 111 10.14 -3.08 -1.34
CA LEU A 111 11.59 -3.12 -1.39
C LEU A 111 12.16 -1.78 -1.84
N GLU A 112 13.15 -1.26 -1.14
CA GLU A 112 13.82 0.00 -1.49
C GLU A 112 14.41 -0.03 -2.91
N PRO A 113 15.08 -1.11 -3.39
CA PRO A 113 15.57 -1.17 -4.77
C PRO A 113 14.52 -1.00 -5.87
N PHE A 114 13.27 -1.36 -5.59
CA PHE A 114 12.14 -1.19 -6.53
C PHE A 114 11.39 0.14 -6.34
N ARG A 115 11.92 1.04 -5.51
CA ARG A 115 11.31 2.33 -5.19
C ARG A 115 12.32 3.49 -5.33
N PRO A 116 13.02 3.63 -6.49
CA PRO A 116 14.08 4.63 -6.67
C PRO A 116 13.60 6.07 -6.47
N TRP A 117 12.31 6.34 -6.70
CA TRP A 117 11.70 7.65 -6.41
C TRP A 117 11.72 8.03 -4.91
N LYS A 118 12.00 7.10 -4.00
CA LYS A 118 12.23 7.41 -2.58
C LYS A 118 13.42 8.33 -2.35
N ALA A 119 14.36 8.39 -3.28
CA ALA A 119 15.44 9.37 -3.23
C ALA A 119 14.94 10.82 -3.28
N GLU A 120 13.79 11.09 -3.91
CA GLU A 120 13.13 12.40 -3.91
C GLU A 120 12.70 12.83 -2.49
N GLN A 121 12.30 11.86 -1.65
CA GLN A 121 11.83 12.10 -0.28
C GLN A 121 12.98 12.13 0.75
N LEU A 122 13.91 11.20 0.62
CA LEU A 122 14.94 10.93 1.63
C LEU A 122 16.30 11.56 1.29
N GLY A 123 16.51 11.99 0.04
CA GLY A 123 17.82 12.46 -0.42
C GLY A 123 18.92 11.44 -0.10
N GLY A 124 19.99 11.88 0.58
CA GLY A 124 21.07 10.98 1.01
C GLY A 124 20.64 9.86 1.96
N GLY A 125 19.52 10.03 2.65
CA GLY A 125 18.94 9.02 3.54
C GLY A 125 18.42 7.77 2.81
N TYR A 126 18.16 7.86 1.50
CA TYR A 126 17.79 6.69 0.69
C TYR A 126 18.88 5.60 0.70
N ARG A 127 20.15 5.99 0.75
CA ARG A 127 21.25 5.02 0.89
C ARG A 127 21.25 4.34 2.27
N LEU A 128 20.79 5.05 3.30
CA LEU A 128 20.66 4.47 4.65
C LEU A 128 19.49 3.52 4.74
N SER A 129 18.32 3.88 4.20
CA SER A 129 17.15 2.99 4.17
C SER A 129 17.43 1.72 3.38
N SER A 130 18.06 1.83 2.21
CA SER A 130 18.47 0.68 1.37
C SER A 130 19.51 -0.20 2.08
N TRP A 131 20.45 0.40 2.82
CA TRP A 131 21.43 -0.35 3.60
C TRP A 131 20.75 -1.10 4.76
N ALA A 132 19.90 -0.43 5.52
CA ALA A 132 19.21 -1.04 6.66
C ALA A 132 18.31 -2.20 6.23
N GLU A 133 17.54 -2.01 5.14
CA GLU A 133 16.71 -3.06 4.57
C GLU A 133 17.56 -4.27 4.17
N ARG A 134 18.59 -4.07 3.33
CA ARG A 134 19.45 -5.15 2.90
C ARG A 134 20.09 -5.90 4.06
N SER A 135 20.67 -5.15 5.02
CA SER A 135 21.38 -5.77 6.15
C SER A 135 20.44 -6.60 7.01
N ALA A 136 19.21 -6.14 7.22
CA ALA A 136 18.21 -6.87 7.97
C ALA A 136 17.72 -8.13 7.24
N TYR A 137 17.55 -8.06 5.92
CA TYR A 137 17.17 -9.22 5.10
C TYR A 137 18.28 -10.28 5.09
N GLU A 138 19.54 -9.86 4.96
CA GLU A 138 20.70 -10.75 4.99
C GLU A 138 20.91 -11.43 6.36
N ALA A 139 20.47 -10.79 7.43
CA ALA A 139 20.62 -11.29 8.81
C ALA A 139 19.36 -11.99 9.35
N ALA A 140 18.23 -11.94 8.63
CA ALA A 140 16.98 -12.50 9.10
C ALA A 140 16.98 -14.04 9.06
N ASP A 141 16.38 -14.66 10.07
CA ASP A 141 16.14 -16.11 10.12
C ASP A 141 15.04 -16.54 9.13
N ALA A 142 14.06 -15.66 8.90
CA ALA A 142 13.02 -15.86 7.90
C ALA A 142 12.51 -14.55 7.33
N ILE A 143 12.13 -14.58 6.05
CA ILE A 143 11.55 -13.46 5.33
C ILE A 143 10.16 -13.86 4.85
N ILE A 144 9.14 -13.12 5.24
CA ILE A 144 7.77 -13.28 4.76
C ILE A 144 7.57 -12.37 3.55
N ALA A 145 7.35 -12.97 2.40
CA ALA A 145 6.91 -12.29 1.19
C ALA A 145 5.39 -12.35 1.07
N VAL A 146 4.73 -11.22 0.83
CA VAL A 146 3.26 -11.11 0.80
C VAL A 146 2.62 -11.68 -0.47
N SER A 147 3.43 -12.13 -1.44
CA SER A 147 3.01 -12.74 -2.71
C SER A 147 4.18 -13.54 -3.33
N ASP A 148 3.89 -14.40 -4.31
CA ASP A 148 4.94 -15.03 -5.13
C ASP A 148 5.72 -14.00 -5.96
N GLY A 149 5.03 -12.95 -6.44
CA GLY A 149 5.65 -11.79 -7.07
C GLY A 149 6.67 -11.12 -6.14
N MET A 150 6.27 -10.83 -4.89
CA MET A 150 7.17 -10.25 -3.89
C MET A 150 8.35 -11.17 -3.55
N ARG A 151 8.13 -12.50 -3.49
CA ARG A 151 9.24 -13.44 -3.30
C ARG A 151 10.27 -13.36 -4.42
N LYS A 152 9.82 -13.27 -5.68
CA LYS A 152 10.72 -13.07 -6.84
C LYS A 152 11.48 -11.74 -6.74
N ASP A 153 10.79 -10.68 -6.35
CA ASP A 153 11.38 -9.36 -6.17
C ASP A 153 12.46 -9.37 -5.07
N VAL A 154 12.18 -9.99 -3.91
CA VAL A 154 13.17 -10.16 -2.82
C VAL A 154 14.41 -10.89 -3.30
N LEU A 155 14.26 -12.04 -3.95
CA LEU A 155 15.39 -12.84 -4.44
C LEU A 155 16.15 -12.16 -5.59
N SER A 156 15.48 -11.32 -6.38
CA SER A 156 16.11 -10.50 -7.42
C SER A 156 16.90 -9.33 -6.84
N ALA A 157 16.33 -8.65 -5.83
CA ALA A 157 16.99 -7.53 -5.16
C ALA A 157 18.18 -7.96 -4.31
N TYR A 158 18.10 -9.14 -3.70
CA TYR A 158 19.09 -9.68 -2.76
C TYR A 158 19.49 -11.12 -3.14
N PRO A 159 20.25 -11.28 -4.25
CA PRO A 159 20.55 -12.60 -4.82
C PRO A 159 21.45 -13.49 -3.95
N GLN A 160 22.02 -12.94 -2.88
CA GLN A 160 22.82 -13.67 -1.88
C GLN A 160 21.98 -14.41 -0.82
N LEU A 161 20.65 -14.12 -0.75
CA LEU A 161 19.76 -14.80 0.19
C LEU A 161 19.56 -16.27 -0.19
N ASP A 162 19.48 -17.14 0.83
CA ASP A 162 19.01 -18.50 0.62
C ASP A 162 17.50 -18.45 0.26
N PRO A 163 17.09 -18.97 -0.89
CA PRO A 163 15.68 -19.01 -1.27
C PRO A 163 14.77 -19.76 -0.29
N ASN A 164 15.34 -20.65 0.54
CA ASN A 164 14.59 -21.39 1.56
C ASN A 164 14.23 -20.55 2.79
N THR A 165 14.88 -19.43 3.01
CA THR A 165 14.51 -18.49 4.08
C THR A 165 13.38 -17.54 3.69
N VAL A 166 12.99 -17.48 2.40
CA VAL A 166 11.94 -16.59 1.88
C VAL A 166 10.65 -17.37 1.69
N HIS A 167 9.68 -17.12 2.56
CA HIS A 167 8.39 -17.81 2.60
C HIS A 167 7.27 -16.91 2.10
N VAL A 168 6.34 -17.48 1.31
CA VAL A 168 5.16 -16.74 0.85
C VAL A 168 4.04 -16.91 1.86
N VAL A 169 3.62 -15.80 2.49
CA VAL A 169 2.42 -15.72 3.33
C VAL A 169 1.59 -14.54 2.83
N ARG A 170 0.54 -14.85 2.07
CA ARG A 170 -0.30 -13.81 1.45
C ARG A 170 -1.11 -13.06 2.48
N ASN A 171 -1.23 -11.73 2.30
CA ASN A 171 -2.17 -10.95 3.08
C ASN A 171 -3.60 -11.36 2.70
N GLY A 172 -4.47 -11.38 3.70
CA GLY A 172 -5.91 -11.56 3.52
C GLY A 172 -6.69 -10.25 3.66
N VAL A 173 -8.00 -10.36 3.50
CA VAL A 173 -8.98 -9.34 3.85
C VAL A 173 -9.97 -9.92 4.86
N ASP A 174 -10.40 -9.11 5.82
CA ASP A 174 -11.47 -9.49 6.72
C ASP A 174 -12.83 -9.31 6.01
N THR A 175 -13.47 -10.42 5.68
CA THR A 175 -14.76 -10.44 4.99
C THR A 175 -15.95 -10.15 5.92
N GLU A 176 -15.74 -10.08 7.23
CA GLU A 176 -16.73 -9.54 8.17
C GLU A 176 -16.68 -8.00 8.19
N GLU A 177 -15.50 -7.42 7.96
CA GLU A 177 -15.33 -5.97 7.84
C GLU A 177 -15.66 -5.48 6.42
N PHE A 178 -15.14 -6.15 5.36
CA PHE A 178 -15.42 -5.84 3.96
C PHE A 178 -16.36 -6.86 3.34
N HIS A 179 -17.57 -6.45 3.10
CA HIS A 179 -18.65 -7.19 2.43
C HIS A 179 -19.59 -6.21 1.74
N PRO A 180 -20.44 -6.63 0.81
CA PRO A 180 -21.40 -5.73 0.17
C PRO A 180 -22.35 -5.14 1.18
N VAL A 181 -22.63 -3.84 1.04
CA VAL A 181 -23.60 -3.10 1.86
C VAL A 181 -24.47 -2.23 0.98
N ASP A 182 -25.73 -2.01 1.39
CA ASP A 182 -26.70 -1.20 0.65
C ASP A 182 -26.73 0.27 1.10
N GLU A 183 -26.04 0.60 2.21
CA GLU A 183 -25.96 1.97 2.72
C GLU A 183 -25.17 2.86 1.76
N THR A 184 -25.70 4.04 1.47
CA THR A 184 -25.13 5.00 0.50
C THR A 184 -25.00 6.42 1.06
N ASP A 185 -25.14 6.62 2.37
CA ASP A 185 -25.05 7.95 2.99
C ASP A 185 -23.66 8.57 2.82
N VAL A 186 -22.61 7.77 2.82
CA VAL A 186 -21.24 8.22 2.50
C VAL A 186 -21.14 8.69 1.05
N CYS A 187 -21.74 7.95 0.11
CA CYS A 187 -21.78 8.35 -1.31
C CYS A 187 -22.43 9.73 -1.47
N ALA A 188 -23.60 9.93 -0.85
CA ALA A 188 -24.29 11.22 -0.88
C ALA A 188 -23.41 12.34 -0.26
N ARG A 189 -22.74 12.07 0.86
CA ARG A 189 -21.87 13.02 1.56
C ARG A 189 -20.68 13.47 0.70
N ILE A 190 -20.10 12.57 -0.11
CA ILE A 190 -18.97 12.90 -0.99
C ILE A 190 -19.41 13.40 -2.39
N GLY A 191 -20.71 13.38 -2.71
CA GLY A 191 -21.26 13.79 -3.99
C GLY A 191 -21.24 12.71 -5.09
N MET A 192 -21.08 11.44 -4.73
CA MET A 192 -21.18 10.30 -5.64
C MET A 192 -22.64 9.87 -5.78
N ASP A 193 -23.12 9.68 -7.00
CA ASP A 193 -24.41 9.05 -7.27
C ASP A 193 -24.22 7.52 -7.32
N PRO A 194 -24.78 6.75 -6.38
CA PRO A 194 -24.60 5.29 -6.34
C PRO A 194 -25.34 4.57 -7.48
N GLN A 195 -26.22 5.24 -8.21
CA GLN A 195 -26.96 4.66 -9.33
C GLN A 195 -26.30 4.93 -10.69
N ALA A 196 -25.34 5.83 -10.75
CA ALA A 196 -24.63 6.15 -11.99
C ALA A 196 -23.32 5.35 -12.09
N PRO A 197 -22.90 4.97 -13.33
CA PRO A 197 -21.63 4.28 -13.52
C PRO A 197 -20.47 5.05 -12.88
N SER A 198 -19.60 4.32 -12.20
CA SER A 198 -18.50 4.96 -11.46
C SER A 198 -17.22 4.14 -11.48
N VAL A 199 -16.08 4.81 -11.53
CA VAL A 199 -14.78 4.26 -11.25
C VAL A 199 -14.24 4.85 -9.96
N VAL A 200 -13.85 3.97 -9.03
CA VAL A 200 -13.33 4.36 -7.72
C VAL A 200 -11.85 4.01 -7.62
N PHE A 201 -11.07 4.91 -7.05
CA PHE A 201 -9.68 4.69 -6.64
C PHE A 201 -9.56 4.95 -5.13
N VAL A 202 -8.80 4.11 -4.43
CA VAL A 202 -8.47 4.29 -3.01
C VAL A 202 -6.96 4.19 -2.82
N GLY A 203 -6.34 5.25 -2.32
CA GLY A 203 -4.92 5.25 -2.05
C GLY A 203 -4.29 6.62 -1.97
N ARG A 204 -2.97 6.67 -1.78
CA ARG A 204 -2.20 7.91 -1.74
C ARG A 204 -1.83 8.37 -3.15
N ILE A 205 -1.57 9.67 -3.30
CA ILE A 205 -1.04 10.23 -4.54
C ILE A 205 0.47 10.01 -4.54
N THR A 206 0.90 8.90 -5.14
CA THR A 206 2.31 8.49 -5.21
C THR A 206 2.65 8.00 -6.60
N ARG A 207 3.94 8.02 -6.99
CA ARG A 207 4.39 7.39 -8.23
C ARG A 207 4.05 5.90 -8.23
N GLN A 208 4.25 5.24 -7.10
CA GLN A 208 3.94 3.82 -6.91
C GLN A 208 2.50 3.47 -7.28
N LYS A 209 1.52 4.28 -6.84
CA LYS A 209 0.08 4.03 -7.06
C LYS A 209 -0.41 4.42 -8.45
N GLY A 210 0.40 5.09 -9.26
CA GLY A 210 0.11 5.38 -10.65
C GLY A 210 -1.15 6.23 -10.91
N LEU A 211 -1.66 6.94 -9.89
CA LEU A 211 -2.94 7.67 -9.98
C LEU A 211 -3.00 8.67 -11.15
N VAL A 212 -1.88 9.28 -11.52
CA VAL A 212 -1.81 10.18 -12.68
C VAL A 212 -2.16 9.44 -13.97
N HIS A 213 -1.79 8.16 -14.10
CA HIS A 213 -2.17 7.35 -15.27
C HIS A 213 -3.69 7.14 -15.32
N LEU A 214 -4.34 6.83 -14.18
CA LEU A 214 -5.80 6.72 -14.12
C LEU A 214 -6.50 8.03 -14.47
N VAL A 215 -6.05 9.15 -13.89
CA VAL A 215 -6.64 10.47 -14.16
C VAL A 215 -6.55 10.83 -15.65
N ARG A 216 -5.42 10.52 -16.30
CA ARG A 216 -5.25 10.72 -17.74
C ARG A 216 -6.07 9.73 -18.57
N ALA A 217 -6.17 8.46 -18.17
CA ALA A 217 -7.01 7.45 -18.81
C ALA A 217 -8.50 7.82 -18.72
N ALA A 218 -8.91 8.48 -17.63
CA ALA A 218 -10.28 8.87 -17.40
C ALA A 218 -10.83 9.89 -18.41
N LEU A 219 -9.98 10.53 -19.21
CA LEU A 219 -10.40 11.35 -20.35
C LEU A 219 -11.11 10.52 -21.45
N GLU A 220 -10.83 9.21 -21.54
CA GLU A 220 -11.37 8.28 -22.53
C GLU A 220 -12.55 7.44 -22.00
N LEU A 221 -13.00 7.69 -20.75
CA LEU A 221 -14.14 6.98 -20.16
C LEU A 221 -15.47 7.47 -20.75
N GLY A 222 -16.47 6.58 -20.69
CA GLY A 222 -17.84 6.91 -21.08
C GLY A 222 -18.32 8.23 -20.47
N PRO A 223 -19.13 9.04 -21.18
CA PRO A 223 -19.47 10.41 -20.78
C PRO A 223 -20.17 10.51 -19.43
N ASP A 224 -20.91 9.47 -19.03
CA ASP A 224 -21.71 9.43 -17.80
C ASP A 224 -20.99 8.75 -16.63
N THR A 225 -19.79 8.20 -16.84
CA THR A 225 -19.02 7.52 -15.79
C THR A 225 -18.41 8.53 -14.82
N GLN A 226 -18.77 8.47 -13.56
CA GLN A 226 -18.17 9.26 -12.49
C GLN A 226 -16.76 8.77 -12.17
N VAL A 227 -15.90 9.69 -11.78
CA VAL A 227 -14.54 9.38 -11.29
C VAL A 227 -14.44 9.78 -9.83
N VAL A 228 -14.23 8.82 -8.94
CA VAL A 228 -14.20 9.03 -7.50
C VAL A 228 -12.84 8.64 -6.96
N LEU A 229 -12.10 9.62 -6.48
CA LEU A 229 -10.75 9.45 -5.99
C LEU A 229 -10.71 9.64 -4.46
N LEU A 230 -10.68 8.54 -3.71
CA LEU A 230 -10.37 8.57 -2.28
C LEU A 230 -8.85 8.67 -2.16
N ALA A 231 -8.32 9.88 -2.36
CA ALA A 231 -6.91 10.13 -2.58
C ALA A 231 -6.41 11.25 -1.64
N GLY A 232 -5.70 10.82 -0.59
CA GLY A 232 -5.12 11.72 0.41
C GLY A 232 -3.93 12.54 -0.11
N ALA A 233 -3.04 12.90 0.82
CA ALA A 233 -1.88 13.74 0.50
C ALA A 233 -0.93 13.07 -0.50
N ALA A 234 -0.25 13.91 -1.28
CA ALA A 234 0.81 13.48 -2.17
C ALA A 234 2.13 13.27 -1.40
N ASP A 235 2.93 12.30 -1.84
CA ASP A 235 4.22 11.98 -1.20
C ASP A 235 5.27 13.09 -1.40
N THR A 236 5.22 13.82 -2.52
CA THR A 236 6.16 14.92 -2.85
C THR A 236 5.44 16.08 -3.55
N PRO A 237 5.98 17.30 -3.47
CA PRO A 237 5.42 18.44 -4.21
C PRO A 237 5.37 18.22 -5.74
N GLN A 238 6.31 17.45 -6.29
CA GLN A 238 6.39 17.16 -7.72
C GLN A 238 5.19 16.33 -8.19
N ILE A 239 4.90 15.20 -7.48
CA ILE A 239 3.76 14.37 -7.84
C ILE A 239 2.42 15.06 -7.54
N ALA A 240 2.38 15.95 -6.52
CA ALA A 240 1.22 16.80 -6.26
C ALA A 240 0.91 17.70 -7.45
N ALA A 241 1.91 18.45 -7.94
CA ALA A 241 1.74 19.35 -9.08
C ALA A 241 1.32 18.61 -10.38
N GLU A 242 1.92 17.43 -10.63
CA GLU A 242 1.58 16.59 -11.79
C GLU A 242 0.13 16.09 -11.71
N PHE A 243 -0.28 15.62 -10.54
CA PHE A 243 -1.64 15.17 -10.29
C PHE A 243 -2.64 16.32 -10.40
N ASP A 244 -2.39 17.47 -9.77
CA ASP A 244 -3.31 18.62 -9.77
C ASP A 244 -3.53 19.17 -11.18
N ALA A 245 -2.48 19.20 -12.01
CA ALA A 245 -2.59 19.56 -13.42
C ALA A 245 -3.50 18.57 -14.17
N ALA A 246 -3.24 17.25 -14.05
CA ALA A 246 -4.04 16.23 -14.71
C ALA A 246 -5.49 16.20 -14.22
N PHE A 247 -5.72 16.42 -12.93
CA PHE A 247 -7.04 16.46 -12.33
C PHE A 247 -7.84 17.69 -12.79
N THR A 248 -7.19 18.84 -12.94
CA THR A 248 -7.80 20.08 -13.48
C THR A 248 -8.23 19.87 -14.92
N ASP A 249 -7.36 19.31 -15.77
CA ASP A 249 -7.67 18.98 -17.15
C ASP A 249 -8.88 18.04 -17.25
N LEU A 250 -8.88 16.99 -16.41
CA LEU A 250 -9.98 16.03 -16.37
C LEU A 250 -11.31 16.68 -16.00
N LYS A 251 -11.33 17.51 -14.94
CA LYS A 251 -12.54 18.23 -14.52
C LYS A 251 -13.08 19.17 -15.59
N ALA A 252 -12.20 19.82 -16.34
CA ALA A 252 -12.58 20.72 -17.43
C ALA A 252 -13.16 19.96 -18.65
N ALA A 253 -12.68 18.72 -18.89
CA ALA A 253 -13.07 17.94 -20.06
C ALA A 253 -14.35 17.12 -19.86
N ARG A 254 -14.76 16.83 -18.60
CA ARG A 254 -15.87 15.91 -18.31
C ARG A 254 -17.08 16.61 -17.73
N LYS A 255 -18.28 16.13 -18.13
CA LYS A 255 -19.58 16.55 -17.58
C LYS A 255 -19.95 15.71 -16.33
N ALA A 256 -19.66 14.41 -16.36
CA ALA A 256 -19.88 13.55 -15.21
C ALA A 256 -19.00 13.98 -14.02
N PRO A 257 -19.44 13.77 -12.78
CA PRO A 257 -18.69 14.16 -11.59
C PRO A 257 -17.26 13.59 -11.56
N VAL A 258 -16.29 14.44 -11.23
CA VAL A 258 -14.90 14.09 -10.93
C VAL A 258 -14.64 14.54 -9.51
N LEU A 259 -14.65 13.59 -8.58
CA LEU A 259 -14.64 13.81 -7.15
C LEU A 259 -13.28 13.44 -6.56
N ARG A 260 -12.78 14.24 -5.63
CA ARG A 260 -11.60 13.94 -4.82
C ARG A 260 -11.95 14.10 -3.34
N VAL A 261 -11.72 13.06 -2.57
CA VAL A 261 -11.83 13.06 -1.12
C VAL A 261 -10.39 13.01 -0.57
N GLU A 262 -9.94 14.11 0.01
CA GLU A 262 -8.56 14.25 0.49
C GLU A 262 -8.35 13.67 1.89
N GLN A 263 -9.42 13.60 2.67
CA GLN A 263 -9.38 13.03 4.01
C GLN A 263 -9.37 11.50 3.94
N MET A 264 -8.58 10.89 4.81
CA MET A 264 -8.66 9.45 5.00
C MET A 264 -10.03 9.10 5.60
N LEU A 265 -10.82 8.35 4.86
CA LEU A 265 -12.11 7.88 5.35
C LEU A 265 -11.94 6.70 6.32
N PRO A 266 -12.82 6.55 7.31
CA PRO A 266 -12.95 5.32 8.09
C PRO A 266 -13.18 4.10 7.18
N ARG A 267 -12.73 2.92 7.59
CA ARG A 267 -12.84 1.70 6.77
C ARG A 267 -14.29 1.35 6.42
N ALA A 268 -15.23 1.56 7.36
CA ALA A 268 -16.65 1.38 7.09
C ALA A 268 -17.18 2.32 5.99
N ASP A 269 -16.68 3.55 5.93
CA ASP A 269 -17.02 4.51 4.86
C ASP A 269 -16.44 4.09 3.51
N VAL A 270 -15.17 3.61 3.52
CA VAL A 270 -14.54 3.05 2.30
C VAL A 270 -15.33 1.86 1.78
N ARG A 271 -15.80 0.96 2.66
CA ARG A 271 -16.65 -0.18 2.32
C ARG A 271 -17.93 0.26 1.60
N GLN A 272 -18.64 1.29 2.10
CA GLN A 272 -19.85 1.81 1.42
C GLN A 272 -19.53 2.31 0.00
N VAL A 273 -18.44 3.09 -0.14
CA VAL A 273 -18.05 3.61 -1.47
C VAL A 273 -17.65 2.49 -2.41
N LEU A 274 -16.91 1.48 -1.93
CA LEU A 274 -16.56 0.31 -2.74
C LEU A 274 -17.80 -0.47 -3.13
N SER A 275 -18.74 -0.74 -2.21
CA SER A 275 -19.98 -1.49 -2.49
C SER A 275 -20.87 -0.79 -3.52
N ALA A 276 -20.85 0.54 -3.56
CA ALA A 276 -21.60 1.33 -4.53
C ALA A 276 -20.85 1.56 -5.86
N ALA A 277 -19.57 1.18 -5.94
CA ALA A 277 -18.76 1.40 -7.12
C ALA A 277 -19.08 0.41 -8.24
N THR A 278 -19.13 0.89 -9.49
CA THR A 278 -19.24 -0.01 -10.66
C THR A 278 -17.94 -0.74 -10.90
N VAL A 279 -16.79 -0.08 -10.69
CA VAL A 279 -15.47 -0.66 -10.85
C VAL A 279 -14.44 0.02 -9.93
N PHE A 280 -13.56 -0.78 -9.35
CA PHE A 280 -12.38 -0.30 -8.65
C PHE A 280 -11.16 -0.27 -9.59
N ALA A 281 -10.38 0.81 -9.57
CA ALA A 281 -9.22 0.99 -10.42
C ALA A 281 -7.91 0.97 -9.61
N CYS A 282 -6.97 0.08 -9.97
CA CYS A 282 -5.65 -0.03 -9.36
C CYS A 282 -4.52 0.12 -10.40
N PRO A 283 -4.17 1.37 -10.79
CA PRO A 283 -3.18 1.64 -11.83
C PRO A 283 -1.73 1.60 -11.32
N SER A 284 -1.45 0.82 -10.28
CA SER A 284 -0.16 0.79 -9.61
C SER A 284 0.98 0.40 -10.57
N VAL A 285 2.11 1.09 -10.46
CA VAL A 285 3.34 0.74 -11.20
C VAL A 285 4.20 -0.26 -10.43
N TYR A 286 4.00 -0.35 -9.14
CA TYR A 286 4.59 -1.34 -8.25
C TYR A 286 3.60 -1.68 -7.14
N GLU A 287 3.23 -2.96 -7.00
CA GLU A 287 2.27 -3.40 -5.98
C GLU A 287 2.66 -4.78 -5.44
N PRO A 288 3.11 -4.88 -4.21
CA PRO A 288 3.52 -6.15 -3.60
C PRO A 288 2.42 -7.22 -3.56
N LEU A 289 1.17 -6.82 -3.27
CA LEU A 289 0.00 -7.69 -3.37
C LEU A 289 -1.25 -6.92 -3.84
N GLY A 290 -1.54 -5.78 -3.19
CA GLY A 290 -2.73 -4.98 -3.48
C GLY A 290 -3.93 -5.34 -2.60
N ILE A 291 -3.82 -5.14 -1.29
CA ILE A 291 -4.89 -5.41 -0.31
C ILE A 291 -6.20 -4.71 -0.72
N VAL A 292 -6.14 -3.49 -1.26
CA VAL A 292 -7.34 -2.74 -1.65
C VAL A 292 -8.10 -3.43 -2.79
N ASN A 293 -7.42 -4.22 -3.65
CA ASN A 293 -8.11 -5.05 -4.64
C ASN A 293 -8.95 -6.14 -3.96
N LEU A 294 -8.42 -6.75 -2.89
CA LEU A 294 -9.16 -7.73 -2.07
C LEU A 294 -10.35 -7.06 -1.37
N GLU A 295 -10.17 -5.86 -0.82
CA GLU A 295 -11.23 -5.08 -0.19
C GLU A 295 -12.36 -4.75 -1.18
N ALA A 296 -12.03 -4.33 -2.40
CA ALA A 296 -12.99 -4.06 -3.45
C ALA A 296 -13.77 -5.33 -3.87
N MET A 297 -13.07 -6.43 -4.12
CA MET A 297 -13.72 -7.70 -4.49
C MET A 297 -14.56 -8.27 -3.35
N ALA A 298 -14.15 -8.11 -2.09
CA ALA A 298 -14.94 -8.48 -0.93
C ALA A 298 -16.25 -7.66 -0.84
N CYS A 299 -16.26 -6.44 -1.36
CA CYS A 299 -17.46 -5.61 -1.53
C CYS A 299 -18.26 -5.92 -2.83
N ALA A 300 -17.94 -7.03 -3.51
CA ALA A 300 -18.52 -7.43 -4.81
C ALA A 300 -18.24 -6.45 -5.96
N THR A 301 -17.20 -5.63 -5.88
CA THR A 301 -16.80 -4.67 -6.90
C THR A 301 -15.71 -5.23 -7.78
N PRO A 302 -15.93 -5.35 -9.10
CA PRO A 302 -14.91 -5.81 -10.04
C PRO A 302 -13.73 -4.85 -10.12
N VAL A 303 -12.56 -5.39 -10.44
CA VAL A 303 -11.30 -4.64 -10.42
C VAL A 303 -10.72 -4.48 -11.82
N VAL A 304 -10.26 -3.28 -12.17
CA VAL A 304 -9.33 -3.06 -13.29
C VAL A 304 -7.98 -2.66 -12.69
N ALA A 305 -6.97 -3.48 -12.93
CA ALA A 305 -5.68 -3.29 -12.30
C ALA A 305 -4.51 -3.51 -13.26
N SER A 306 -3.37 -2.89 -12.95
CA SER A 306 -2.11 -3.16 -13.63
C SER A 306 -1.65 -4.59 -13.37
N ALA A 307 -1.12 -5.27 -14.38
CA ALA A 307 -0.55 -6.62 -14.25
C ALA A 307 0.87 -6.57 -13.66
N VAL A 308 1.04 -6.11 -12.41
CA VAL A 308 2.34 -5.97 -11.75
C VAL A 308 2.39 -6.60 -10.36
N GLY A 309 3.58 -7.04 -9.96
CA GLY A 309 3.85 -7.57 -8.63
C GLY A 309 2.92 -8.72 -8.25
N GLY A 310 2.23 -8.59 -7.10
CA GLY A 310 1.27 -9.58 -6.61
C GLY A 310 -0.18 -9.40 -7.14
N ILE A 311 -0.48 -8.34 -7.91
CA ILE A 311 -1.85 -8.11 -8.42
C ILE A 311 -2.40 -9.31 -9.22
N PRO A 312 -1.62 -9.97 -10.13
CA PRO A 312 -2.10 -11.14 -10.86
C PRO A 312 -2.41 -12.37 -9.99
N GLU A 313 -1.99 -12.37 -8.72
CA GLU A 313 -2.35 -13.42 -7.76
C GLU A 313 -3.67 -13.14 -7.04
N VAL A 314 -4.18 -11.91 -7.15
CA VAL A 314 -5.39 -11.41 -6.49
C VAL A 314 -6.53 -11.27 -7.49
N VAL A 315 -6.27 -10.65 -8.65
CA VAL A 315 -7.28 -10.42 -9.69
C VAL A 315 -7.18 -11.52 -10.74
N VAL A 316 -8.28 -12.25 -10.95
CA VAL A 316 -8.39 -13.28 -11.99
C VAL A 316 -8.95 -12.62 -13.25
N ASP A 317 -8.08 -12.47 -14.27
CA ASP A 317 -8.43 -11.77 -15.51
C ASP A 317 -9.66 -12.36 -16.21
N GLY A 318 -10.61 -11.50 -16.56
CA GLY A 318 -11.88 -11.89 -17.18
C GLY A 318 -12.90 -12.55 -16.24
N GLN A 319 -12.60 -12.69 -14.93
CA GLN A 319 -13.51 -13.29 -13.94
C GLN A 319 -13.84 -12.35 -12.79
N THR A 320 -12.82 -11.86 -12.06
CA THR A 320 -13.00 -10.91 -10.95
C THR A 320 -12.69 -9.48 -11.35
N GLY A 321 -12.26 -9.27 -12.58
CA GLY A 321 -11.88 -8.00 -13.14
C GLY A 321 -11.01 -8.16 -14.38
N TYR A 322 -10.25 -7.13 -14.71
CA TYR A 322 -9.32 -7.13 -15.84
C TYR A 322 -7.93 -6.71 -15.42
N LEU A 323 -6.93 -7.39 -15.98
CA LEU A 323 -5.53 -7.02 -15.87
C LEU A 323 -5.08 -6.21 -17.09
N VAL A 324 -4.28 -5.19 -16.88
CA VAL A 324 -3.73 -4.33 -17.93
C VAL A 324 -2.21 -4.44 -17.92
N ASP A 325 -1.67 -4.95 -19.00
CA ASP A 325 -0.23 -5.07 -19.24
C ASP A 325 0.43 -3.75 -19.67
N GLY A 326 1.74 -3.74 -19.74
CA GLY A 326 2.51 -2.63 -20.30
C GLY A 326 2.57 -1.40 -19.40
N VAL A 327 2.62 -1.63 -18.08
CA VAL A 327 2.79 -0.55 -17.10
C VAL A 327 4.03 0.28 -17.43
N PRO A 328 3.88 1.62 -17.55
CA PRO A 328 5.00 2.48 -17.89
C PRO A 328 6.10 2.46 -16.83
N THR A 329 7.35 2.27 -17.28
CA THR A 329 8.56 2.46 -16.49
C THR A 329 9.08 3.89 -16.69
N ASP A 330 10.10 4.28 -15.90
CA ASP A 330 10.74 5.61 -16.04
C ASP A 330 11.35 5.85 -17.43
N SER A 331 11.63 4.77 -18.18
CA SER A 331 12.15 4.81 -19.56
C SER A 331 11.06 4.66 -20.63
N ALA A 332 9.79 4.58 -20.24
CA ALA A 332 8.71 4.38 -21.19
C ALA A 332 8.55 5.57 -22.14
N THR A 333 8.34 5.26 -23.43
CA THR A 333 8.05 6.26 -24.46
C THR A 333 6.65 6.84 -24.27
N PRO A 334 6.37 8.06 -24.78
CA PRO A 334 5.03 8.63 -24.75
C PRO A 334 3.94 7.71 -25.33
N ASP A 335 4.28 6.95 -26.38
CA ASP A 335 3.36 6.00 -27.04
C ASP A 335 3.05 4.79 -26.15
N GLU A 336 4.02 4.28 -25.40
CA GLU A 336 3.80 3.20 -24.42
C GLU A 336 2.90 3.68 -23.28
N VAL A 337 3.16 4.88 -22.77
CA VAL A 337 2.32 5.50 -21.74
C VAL A 337 0.88 5.71 -22.26
N ALA A 338 0.71 6.19 -23.50
CA ALA A 338 -0.60 6.38 -24.09
C ALA A 338 -1.33 5.06 -24.26
N ARG A 339 -0.68 4.03 -24.80
CA ARG A 339 -1.26 2.68 -24.95
C ARG A 339 -1.75 2.11 -23.62
N PHE A 340 -0.92 2.17 -22.57
CA PHE A 340 -1.33 1.71 -21.25
C PHE A 340 -2.59 2.42 -20.76
N ARG A 341 -2.63 3.76 -20.88
CA ARG A 341 -3.79 4.57 -20.44
C ARG A 341 -5.06 4.23 -21.24
N SER A 342 -4.96 4.10 -22.55
CA SER A 342 -6.11 3.74 -23.39
C SER A 342 -6.60 2.32 -23.11
N SER A 343 -5.68 1.35 -22.92
CA SER A 343 -6.06 -0.01 -22.53
C SER A 343 -6.75 -0.03 -21.15
N PHE A 344 -6.27 0.78 -20.21
CA PHE A 344 -6.87 0.89 -18.88
C PHE A 344 -8.29 1.46 -18.97
N ALA A 345 -8.48 2.53 -19.74
CA ALA A 345 -9.80 3.13 -19.99
C ALA A 345 -10.75 2.17 -20.71
N GLU A 346 -10.28 1.40 -21.68
CA GLU A 346 -11.06 0.39 -22.40
C GLU A 346 -11.62 -0.67 -21.45
N ARG A 347 -10.80 -1.21 -20.54
CA ARG A 347 -11.22 -2.20 -19.56
C ARG A 347 -12.27 -1.64 -18.58
N ILE A 348 -12.08 -0.41 -18.11
CA ILE A 348 -13.10 0.28 -17.31
C ILE A 348 -14.40 0.45 -18.09
N ASN A 349 -14.32 0.91 -19.34
CA ASN A 349 -15.49 1.10 -20.19
C ASN A 349 -16.22 -0.21 -20.48
N THR A 350 -15.54 -1.34 -20.56
CA THR A 350 -16.18 -2.64 -20.72
C THR A 350 -17.10 -2.93 -19.52
N ILE A 351 -16.59 -2.81 -18.30
CA ILE A 351 -17.39 -3.06 -17.08
C ILE A 351 -18.53 -2.05 -16.93
N THR A 352 -18.27 -0.75 -17.14
CA THR A 352 -19.29 0.28 -16.95
C THR A 352 -20.42 0.26 -17.98
N ARG A 353 -20.19 -0.29 -19.18
CA ARG A 353 -21.25 -0.51 -20.18
C ARG A 353 -22.11 -1.72 -19.84
N ASP A 354 -21.53 -2.82 -19.41
CA ASP A 354 -22.25 -4.04 -19.03
C ASP A 354 -23.11 -3.82 -17.78
N ALA A 355 -22.68 -2.95 -16.85
CA ALA A 355 -23.47 -2.58 -15.68
C ALA A 355 -24.72 -1.73 -15.99
N GLN A 356 -24.89 -1.25 -17.23
CA GLN A 356 -26.07 -0.52 -17.68
C GLN A 356 -27.14 -1.45 -18.32
N LEU A 357 -26.82 -2.73 -18.50
CA LEU A 357 -27.73 -3.78 -18.99
C LEU A 357 -28.34 -4.57 -17.83
#